data_3baedf61de1a4522a1733b9c64155e5b
#
_entry.id   3baedf61de1a4522a1733b9c64155e5b
#
_cell.length_a   1.000
_cell.length_b   1.000
_cell.length_c   1.000
_cell.angle_alpha   90.00
_cell.angle_beta   90.00
_cell.angle_gamma   90.00
#
_symmetry.space_group_name_H-M   'P 1'
#
loop_
_entity.id
_entity.type
_entity.pdbx_description
1 polymer ?
#
loop_
_entity_poly.entity_id
_entity_poly.type
_entity_poly.pdbx_seq_one_letter_code
_entity_poly.pdbx_strand_id
1 'polypeptide(L)'
;MGRPTPLILHTECSDGWGGQEIRIMEELRGMRRYGYATALIAPQHSRIFSRARAEGFEVHAVRFRNKAHLPSWVGIFQLIAQLKPDVVNTHSSDDSWMAGFAARVLGVPLIVRTRHVSTPIGSAFSYKFFPHLILTTSQAIREDLIASGIAEERIVAVPTGIDSNRFRFSSSWRKEIREKHGFSEEDIVVGNICVLRSWKGLDFLIDTAARISPRFKFILVGDGPQRLRLQDKAKGMGLEGRVIFPGHQEETEKYFSALDLYFFTSYANEGVPQSLLQAQSVGVPMVVCRTPSVLETLQGEEEFIPVDYGDLPSACEALEKAVQLVRVPDDRRKEKNERVKAKHSIESMLGKIRELYGQWGIEIPVMPQDSQGAPNCEGG
;
A
#
# COMPACT_ATOMS: atom_id res chain seq x y z
N MET A 1 -8.92 27.37 -24.71
CA MET A 1 -9.18 27.57 -23.26
C MET A 1 -8.89 26.27 -22.54
N GLY A 2 -7.95 26.26 -21.57
CA GLY A 2 -7.63 25.11 -20.76
C GLY A 2 -8.85 24.69 -19.91
N ARG A 3 -8.90 23.42 -19.48
CA ARG A 3 -9.89 22.99 -18.49
C ARG A 3 -9.77 23.90 -17.26
N PRO A 4 -10.89 24.28 -16.61
CA PRO A 4 -10.83 25.10 -15.39
C PRO A 4 -10.21 24.34 -14.21
N THR A 5 -10.11 23.01 -14.32
CA THR A 5 -9.62 22.11 -13.26
C THR A 5 -8.52 21.22 -13.83
N PRO A 6 -7.32 21.20 -13.24
CA PRO A 6 -6.23 20.32 -13.66
C PRO A 6 -6.62 18.83 -13.61
N LEU A 7 -6.23 18.08 -14.64
CA LEU A 7 -6.50 16.65 -14.76
C LEU A 7 -5.25 15.83 -14.40
N ILE A 8 -5.38 14.95 -13.43
CA ILE A 8 -4.39 13.95 -13.06
C ILE A 8 -4.80 12.61 -13.65
N LEU A 9 -3.98 12.07 -14.54
CA LEU A 9 -4.16 10.77 -15.17
C LEU A 9 -3.22 9.76 -14.56
N HIS A 10 -3.76 8.75 -13.89
CA HIS A 10 -3.00 7.60 -13.41
C HIS A 10 -2.99 6.48 -14.45
N THR A 11 -1.90 5.71 -14.54
CA THR A 11 -1.83 4.51 -15.36
C THR A 11 -1.34 3.32 -14.54
N GLU A 12 -1.96 2.16 -14.72
CA GLU A 12 -1.57 0.94 -14.02
C GLU A 12 -1.75 -0.27 -14.93
N CYS A 13 -0.76 -1.16 -14.99
CA CYS A 13 -0.82 -2.35 -15.84
C CYS A 13 -1.03 -3.67 -15.08
N SER A 14 -1.05 -3.63 -13.75
CA SER A 14 -1.24 -4.81 -12.89
C SER A 14 -2.69 -5.30 -12.90
N ASP A 15 -2.86 -6.62 -12.89
CA ASP A 15 -4.17 -7.27 -12.71
C ASP A 15 -4.47 -7.51 -11.22
N GLY A 16 -3.49 -7.28 -10.35
CA GLY A 16 -3.55 -7.55 -8.92
C GLY A 16 -4.41 -6.60 -8.12
N TRP A 17 -4.42 -6.84 -6.82
CA TRP A 17 -4.96 -5.91 -5.82
C TRP A 17 -4.07 -5.99 -4.58
N GLY A 18 -3.26 -5.00 -4.36
CA GLY A 18 -2.31 -4.92 -3.26
C GLY A 18 -2.02 -3.47 -2.88
N GLY A 19 -0.91 -3.25 -2.18
CA GLY A 19 -0.56 -1.93 -1.65
C GLY A 19 -0.41 -0.84 -2.73
N GLN A 20 0.06 -1.19 -3.92
CA GLN A 20 0.20 -0.27 -5.05
C GLN A 20 -1.17 0.23 -5.53
N GLU A 21 -2.08 -0.70 -5.85
CA GLU A 21 -3.40 -0.37 -6.37
C GLU A 21 -4.26 0.35 -5.32
N ILE A 22 -4.12 -0.01 -4.03
CA ILE A 22 -4.78 0.68 -2.92
C ILE A 22 -4.30 2.13 -2.86
N ARG A 23 -2.99 2.37 -2.93
CA ARG A 23 -2.43 3.72 -2.93
C ARG A 23 -2.93 4.56 -4.11
N ILE A 24 -2.99 4.00 -5.32
CA ILE A 24 -3.52 4.69 -6.50
C ILE A 24 -4.97 5.12 -6.25
N MET A 25 -5.79 4.23 -5.70
CA MET A 25 -7.18 4.57 -5.36
C MET A 25 -7.28 5.67 -4.31
N GLU A 26 -6.41 5.67 -3.29
CA GLU A 26 -6.37 6.75 -2.30
C GLU A 26 -5.92 8.09 -2.92
N GLU A 27 -4.97 8.06 -3.87
CA GLU A 27 -4.57 9.24 -4.62
C GLU A 27 -5.74 9.76 -5.49
N LEU A 28 -6.44 8.89 -6.22
CA LEU A 28 -7.63 9.25 -7.00
C LEU A 28 -8.72 9.89 -6.13
N ARG A 29 -9.09 9.25 -5.01
CA ARG A 29 -10.10 9.76 -4.07
C ARG A 29 -9.69 11.09 -3.46
N GLY A 30 -8.46 11.16 -2.97
CA GLY A 30 -7.95 12.33 -2.28
C GLY A 30 -7.80 13.54 -3.21
N MET A 31 -7.24 13.35 -4.39
CA MET A 31 -7.09 14.43 -5.36
C MET A 31 -8.45 14.94 -5.85
N ARG A 32 -9.44 14.03 -6.05
CA ARG A 32 -10.81 14.44 -6.35
C ARG A 32 -11.44 15.28 -5.22
N ARG A 33 -11.22 14.90 -3.94
CA ARG A 33 -11.67 15.71 -2.78
C ARG A 33 -11.03 17.09 -2.74
N TYR A 34 -9.79 17.19 -3.19
CA TYR A 34 -9.11 18.50 -3.33
C TYR A 34 -9.53 19.27 -4.58
N GLY A 35 -10.46 18.75 -5.39
CA GLY A 35 -11.01 19.45 -6.54
C GLY A 35 -10.30 19.17 -7.87
N TYR A 36 -9.29 18.30 -7.93
CA TYR A 36 -8.67 17.87 -9.19
C TYR A 36 -9.61 16.95 -9.98
N ALA A 37 -9.62 17.09 -11.30
CA ALA A 37 -10.14 16.05 -12.15
C ALA A 37 -9.17 14.86 -12.11
N THR A 38 -9.70 13.63 -12.04
CA THR A 38 -8.89 12.42 -11.96
C THR A 38 -9.39 11.37 -12.92
N ALA A 39 -8.46 10.68 -13.61
CA ALA A 39 -8.77 9.59 -14.51
C ALA A 39 -7.76 8.45 -14.36
N LEU A 40 -8.15 7.24 -14.78
CA LEU A 40 -7.33 6.04 -14.72
C LEU A 40 -7.30 5.34 -16.08
N ILE A 41 -6.11 4.94 -16.54
CA ILE A 41 -5.92 3.94 -17.60
C ILE A 41 -5.46 2.63 -17.00
N ALA A 42 -6.22 1.56 -17.18
CA ALA A 42 -5.87 0.24 -16.67
C ALA A 42 -6.46 -0.90 -17.54
N PRO A 43 -5.98 -2.16 -17.41
CA PRO A 43 -6.59 -3.29 -18.08
C PRO A 43 -8.04 -3.49 -17.62
N GLN A 44 -8.96 -3.69 -18.57
CA GLN A 44 -10.40 -3.82 -18.28
C GLN A 44 -10.74 -4.93 -17.27
N HIS A 45 -9.93 -6.00 -17.23
CA HIS A 45 -10.11 -7.14 -16.34
C HIS A 45 -9.42 -6.96 -14.98
N SER A 46 -8.66 -5.87 -14.79
CA SER A 46 -7.97 -5.62 -13.52
C SER A 46 -8.93 -5.22 -12.41
N ARG A 47 -8.55 -5.54 -11.16
CA ARG A 47 -9.36 -5.19 -9.99
C ARG A 47 -9.44 -3.69 -9.76
N ILE A 48 -8.37 -2.95 -10.06
CA ILE A 48 -8.38 -1.48 -9.93
C ILE A 48 -9.35 -0.84 -10.92
N PHE A 49 -9.44 -1.36 -12.17
CA PHE A 49 -10.39 -0.86 -13.17
C PHE A 49 -11.84 -0.96 -12.69
N SER A 50 -12.24 -2.14 -12.23
CA SER A 50 -13.61 -2.37 -11.77
C SER A 50 -13.97 -1.56 -10.52
N ARG A 51 -13.04 -1.42 -9.56
CA ARG A 51 -13.24 -0.61 -8.35
C ARG A 51 -13.33 0.89 -8.64
N ALA A 52 -12.39 1.43 -9.43
CA ALA A 52 -12.42 2.83 -9.82
C ALA A 52 -13.70 3.18 -10.58
N ARG A 53 -14.14 2.31 -11.49
CA ARG A 53 -15.40 2.48 -12.21
C ARG A 53 -16.62 2.45 -11.28
N ALA A 54 -16.66 1.54 -10.33
CA ALA A 54 -17.75 1.43 -9.34
C ALA A 54 -17.85 2.69 -8.46
N GLU A 55 -16.73 3.38 -8.21
CA GLU A 55 -16.68 4.64 -7.46
C GLU A 55 -16.91 5.89 -8.34
N GLY A 56 -17.27 5.71 -9.61
CA GLY A 56 -17.58 6.81 -10.52
C GLY A 56 -16.37 7.63 -10.97
N PHE A 57 -15.18 7.02 -11.02
CA PHE A 57 -14.03 7.64 -11.67
C PHE A 57 -14.10 7.48 -13.18
N GLU A 58 -13.49 8.42 -13.92
CA GLU A 58 -13.24 8.29 -15.35
C GLU A 58 -12.19 7.20 -15.56
N VAL A 59 -12.55 6.11 -16.28
CA VAL A 59 -11.67 4.94 -16.44
C VAL A 59 -11.63 4.52 -17.89
N HIS A 60 -10.43 4.35 -18.42
CA HIS A 60 -10.18 3.93 -19.81
C HIS A 60 -9.47 2.58 -19.85
N ALA A 61 -9.97 1.69 -20.71
CA ALA A 61 -9.42 0.34 -20.86
C ALA A 61 -8.29 0.32 -21.88
N VAL A 62 -7.07 -0.05 -21.43
CA VAL A 62 -5.95 -0.36 -22.33
C VAL A 62 -5.30 -1.66 -21.88
N ARG A 63 -4.96 -2.53 -22.83
CA ARG A 63 -4.20 -3.75 -22.54
C ARG A 63 -2.71 -3.44 -22.61
N PHE A 64 -2.01 -3.50 -21.48
CA PHE A 64 -0.55 -3.41 -21.43
C PHE A 64 0.05 -4.81 -21.64
N ARG A 65 0.04 -5.32 -22.89
CA ARG A 65 0.50 -6.71 -23.14
C ARG A 65 2.01 -6.88 -23.03
N ASN A 66 2.73 -6.16 -23.85
CA ASN A 66 4.19 -6.08 -23.86
C ASN A 66 4.60 -4.83 -24.66
N LYS A 67 5.85 -4.45 -24.53
CA LYS A 67 6.40 -3.24 -25.21
C LYS A 67 6.36 -3.29 -26.76
N ALA A 68 6.12 -4.45 -27.36
CA ALA A 68 6.00 -4.61 -28.81
C ALA A 68 4.54 -4.55 -29.31
N HIS A 69 3.53 -4.44 -28.42
CA HIS A 69 2.13 -4.46 -28.81
C HIS A 69 1.65 -3.09 -29.30
N LEU A 70 1.77 -2.85 -30.63
CA LEU A 70 1.44 -1.59 -31.28
C LEU A 70 0.03 -1.03 -30.95
N PRO A 71 -1.05 -1.85 -30.90
CA PRO A 71 -2.38 -1.32 -30.55
C PRO A 71 -2.42 -0.68 -29.15
N SER A 72 -1.65 -1.16 -28.17
CA SER A 72 -1.56 -0.53 -26.85
C SER A 72 -0.92 0.86 -26.93
N TRP A 73 0.14 0.99 -27.72
CA TRP A 73 0.78 2.29 -27.96
C TRP A 73 -0.19 3.30 -28.59
N VAL A 74 -0.86 2.88 -29.67
CA VAL A 74 -1.83 3.75 -30.38
C VAL A 74 -2.95 4.19 -29.41
N GLY A 75 -3.52 3.25 -28.64
CA GLY A 75 -4.59 3.56 -27.69
C GLY A 75 -4.14 4.54 -26.59
N ILE A 76 -2.92 4.36 -26.04
CA ILE A 76 -2.38 5.26 -25.02
C ILE A 76 -2.11 6.66 -25.58
N PHE A 77 -1.48 6.75 -26.76
CA PHE A 77 -1.26 8.03 -27.45
C PHE A 77 -2.57 8.77 -27.73
N GLN A 78 -3.57 8.07 -28.27
CA GLN A 78 -4.89 8.68 -28.55
C GLN A 78 -5.57 9.16 -27.27
N LEU A 79 -5.56 8.37 -26.20
CA LEU A 79 -6.17 8.76 -24.92
C LEU A 79 -5.47 9.97 -24.31
N ILE A 80 -4.13 9.99 -24.23
CA ILE A 80 -3.40 11.13 -23.66
C ILE A 80 -3.62 12.39 -24.52
N ALA A 81 -3.61 12.26 -25.85
CA ALA A 81 -3.87 13.39 -26.76
C ALA A 81 -5.31 13.94 -26.65
N GLN A 82 -6.29 13.04 -26.43
CA GLN A 82 -7.71 13.40 -26.24
C GLN A 82 -7.96 14.01 -24.86
N LEU A 83 -7.45 13.38 -23.82
CA LEU A 83 -7.66 13.77 -22.42
C LEU A 83 -6.88 15.04 -22.07
N LYS A 84 -5.73 15.28 -22.71
CA LYS A 84 -4.82 16.41 -22.43
C LYS A 84 -4.60 16.60 -20.92
N PRO A 85 -4.06 15.58 -20.22
CA PRO A 85 -3.85 15.68 -18.78
C PRO A 85 -2.75 16.68 -18.45
N ASP A 86 -2.87 17.34 -17.30
CA ASP A 86 -1.82 18.20 -16.74
C ASP A 86 -0.74 17.36 -16.05
N VAL A 87 -1.15 16.22 -15.47
CA VAL A 87 -0.25 15.24 -14.85
C VAL A 87 -0.51 13.86 -15.43
N VAL A 88 0.55 13.13 -15.80
CA VAL A 88 0.52 11.69 -16.02
C VAL A 88 1.37 11.02 -14.94
N ASN A 89 0.76 10.22 -14.07
CA ASN A 89 1.47 9.45 -13.05
C ASN A 89 1.43 7.95 -13.39
N THR A 90 2.60 7.36 -13.61
CA THR A 90 2.79 5.94 -13.97
C THR A 90 3.31 5.15 -12.78
N HIS A 91 2.89 3.88 -12.63
CA HIS A 91 3.13 3.11 -11.40
C HIS A 91 3.91 1.82 -11.60
N SER A 92 3.79 1.17 -12.75
CA SER A 92 4.45 -0.10 -13.07
C SER A 92 5.49 0.06 -14.18
N SER A 93 6.11 -1.03 -14.62
CA SER A 93 7.17 -0.96 -15.66
C SER A 93 6.60 -0.69 -17.06
N ASP A 94 5.59 -1.46 -17.48
CA ASP A 94 5.11 -1.40 -18.86
C ASP A 94 4.28 -0.15 -19.14
N ASP A 95 3.46 0.28 -18.18
CA ASP A 95 2.74 1.55 -18.29
C ASP A 95 3.70 2.75 -18.29
N SER A 96 4.76 2.70 -17.47
CA SER A 96 5.78 3.77 -17.48
C SER A 96 6.52 3.87 -18.80
N TRP A 97 6.77 2.75 -19.48
CA TRP A 97 7.36 2.78 -20.81
C TRP A 97 6.38 3.38 -21.83
N MET A 98 5.14 2.92 -21.85
CA MET A 98 4.17 3.32 -22.87
C MET A 98 3.59 4.71 -22.60
N ALA A 99 3.00 4.92 -21.42
CA ALA A 99 2.36 6.18 -21.08
C ALA A 99 3.38 7.29 -20.76
N GLY A 100 4.51 6.94 -20.12
CA GLY A 100 5.58 7.90 -19.85
C GLY A 100 6.21 8.43 -21.14
N PHE A 101 6.47 7.57 -22.13
CA PHE A 101 6.96 7.98 -23.44
C PHE A 101 5.91 8.80 -24.20
N ALA A 102 4.66 8.32 -24.27
CA ALA A 102 3.59 9.03 -24.95
C ALA A 102 3.37 10.44 -24.36
N ALA A 103 3.34 10.54 -23.02
CA ALA A 103 3.23 11.81 -22.32
C ALA A 103 4.40 12.75 -22.65
N ARG A 104 5.62 12.21 -22.78
CA ARG A 104 6.80 13.01 -23.14
C ARG A 104 6.72 13.57 -24.56
N VAL A 105 6.29 12.75 -25.52
CA VAL A 105 6.12 13.15 -26.93
C VAL A 105 5.00 14.17 -27.09
N LEU A 106 3.91 14.00 -26.34
CA LEU A 106 2.73 14.88 -26.40
C LEU A 106 2.87 16.15 -25.54
N GLY A 107 4.00 16.36 -24.87
CA GLY A 107 4.29 17.56 -24.10
C GLY A 107 3.42 17.74 -22.86
N VAL A 108 3.08 16.63 -22.15
CA VAL A 108 2.35 16.71 -20.89
C VAL A 108 3.15 17.54 -19.87
N PRO A 109 2.54 18.54 -19.19
CA PRO A 109 3.25 19.48 -18.32
C PRO A 109 4.03 18.79 -17.21
N LEU A 110 3.45 17.81 -16.50
CA LEU A 110 4.13 17.06 -15.48
C LEU A 110 3.98 15.54 -15.69
N ILE A 111 5.10 14.86 -15.82
CA ILE A 111 5.17 13.40 -15.91
C ILE A 111 5.80 12.89 -14.63
N VAL A 112 5.04 12.10 -13.88
CA VAL A 112 5.42 11.50 -12.61
C VAL A 112 5.57 9.99 -12.79
N ARG A 113 6.56 9.41 -12.13
CA ARG A 113 6.67 7.96 -11.98
C ARG A 113 6.73 7.60 -10.51
N THR A 114 5.72 6.90 -10.02
CA THR A 114 5.71 6.41 -8.64
C THR A 114 6.23 4.98 -8.55
N ARG A 115 7.28 4.76 -7.75
CA ARG A 115 7.88 3.44 -7.54
C ARG A 115 7.49 2.90 -6.17
N HIS A 116 6.85 1.73 -6.17
CA HIS A 116 6.23 1.13 -4.99
C HIS A 116 7.06 0.01 -4.33
N VAL A 117 8.01 -0.58 -5.05
CA VAL A 117 8.73 -1.78 -4.63
C VAL A 117 10.23 -1.65 -4.85
N SER A 118 11.02 -2.34 -4.03
CA SER A 118 12.49 -2.36 -4.06
C SER A 118 13.08 -3.40 -5.04
N THR A 119 12.28 -3.89 -6.00
CA THR A 119 12.80 -4.83 -7.01
C THR A 119 13.97 -4.24 -7.79
N PRO A 120 14.99 -5.02 -8.19
CA PRO A 120 16.08 -4.51 -9.00
C PRO A 120 15.60 -3.82 -10.27
N ILE A 121 16.29 -2.74 -10.67
CA ILE A 121 15.96 -1.97 -11.87
C ILE A 121 16.58 -2.66 -13.07
N GLY A 122 15.77 -3.19 -13.99
CA GLY A 122 16.27 -3.82 -15.22
C GLY A 122 16.87 -2.80 -16.19
N SER A 123 16.41 -1.56 -16.19
CA SER A 123 16.94 -0.46 -17.00
C SER A 123 16.61 0.90 -16.38
N ALA A 124 17.61 1.72 -16.20
CA ALA A 124 17.46 3.10 -15.72
C ALA A 124 16.92 4.05 -16.82
N PHE A 125 16.89 3.62 -18.08
CA PHE A 125 16.52 4.49 -19.22
C PHE A 125 15.16 5.16 -19.03
N SER A 126 14.11 4.38 -18.74
CA SER A 126 12.76 4.92 -18.56
C SER A 126 12.62 5.85 -17.35
N TYR A 127 13.49 5.73 -16.36
CA TYR A 127 13.56 6.68 -15.23
C TYR A 127 14.28 7.97 -15.60
N LYS A 128 15.34 7.88 -16.43
CA LYS A 128 16.15 9.05 -16.81
C LYS A 128 15.44 9.97 -17.81
N PHE A 129 14.67 9.40 -18.74
CA PHE A 129 14.22 10.15 -19.90
C PHE A 129 12.73 10.52 -19.91
N PHE A 130 11.85 9.75 -19.24
CA PHE A 130 10.43 10.01 -19.36
C PHE A 130 9.88 10.91 -18.25
N PRO A 131 9.98 10.59 -16.97
CA PRO A 131 9.38 11.39 -15.91
C PRO A 131 10.17 12.68 -15.66
N HIS A 132 9.45 13.73 -15.29
CA HIS A 132 10.03 14.95 -14.72
C HIS A 132 10.33 14.74 -13.23
N LEU A 133 9.43 14.04 -12.50
CA LEU A 133 9.49 13.77 -11.08
C LEU A 133 9.32 12.26 -10.83
N ILE A 134 10.11 11.72 -9.90
CA ILE A 134 10.00 10.33 -9.45
C ILE A 134 9.62 10.33 -7.99
N LEU A 135 8.52 9.66 -7.66
CA LEU A 135 8.10 9.43 -6.29
C LEU A 135 8.51 8.02 -5.88
N THR A 136 9.04 7.87 -4.68
CA THR A 136 9.33 6.55 -4.08
C THR A 136 8.53 6.40 -2.80
N THR A 137 8.19 5.18 -2.44
CA THR A 137 7.44 4.93 -1.21
C THR A 137 8.32 4.88 0.03
N SER A 138 9.65 4.77 -0.13
CA SER A 138 10.61 4.76 0.97
C SER A 138 11.91 5.49 0.61
N GLN A 139 12.67 5.89 1.61
CA GLN A 139 13.99 6.47 1.43
C GLN A 139 14.96 5.42 0.87
N ALA A 140 14.86 4.16 1.31
CA ALA A 140 15.68 3.06 0.79
C ALA A 140 15.50 2.90 -0.74
N ILE A 141 14.26 2.97 -1.26
CA ILE A 141 14.02 2.92 -2.72
C ILE A 141 14.59 4.16 -3.41
N ARG A 142 14.55 5.32 -2.78
CA ARG A 142 15.17 6.54 -3.31
C ARG A 142 16.68 6.36 -3.46
N GLU A 143 17.34 5.83 -2.46
CA GLU A 143 18.78 5.56 -2.46
C GLU A 143 19.18 4.54 -3.54
N ASP A 144 18.39 3.47 -3.71
CA ASP A 144 18.59 2.49 -4.80
C ASP A 144 18.52 3.13 -6.19
N LEU A 145 17.60 4.10 -6.39
CA LEU A 145 17.49 4.84 -7.66
C LEU A 145 18.69 5.77 -7.87
N ILE A 146 19.15 6.47 -6.84
CA ILE A 146 20.35 7.32 -6.90
C ILE A 146 21.57 6.46 -7.22
N ALA A 147 21.75 5.34 -6.53
CA ALA A 147 22.84 4.38 -6.81
C ALA A 147 22.80 3.81 -8.24
N SER A 148 21.60 3.78 -8.86
CA SER A 148 21.42 3.41 -10.27
C SER A 148 21.70 4.56 -11.25
N GLY A 149 22.21 5.71 -10.76
CA GLY A 149 22.60 6.86 -11.56
C GLY A 149 21.44 7.71 -12.05
N ILE A 150 20.33 7.77 -11.31
CA ILE A 150 19.24 8.70 -11.51
C ILE A 150 19.49 9.94 -10.67
N ALA A 151 19.26 11.11 -11.25
CA ALA A 151 19.54 12.40 -10.62
C ALA A 151 18.69 12.59 -9.35
N GLU A 152 19.35 12.88 -8.23
CA GLU A 152 18.77 12.93 -6.90
C GLU A 152 17.67 13.99 -6.77
N GLU A 153 17.84 15.14 -7.40
CA GLU A 153 16.90 16.27 -7.40
C GLU A 153 15.55 15.94 -8.04
N ARG A 154 15.47 14.84 -8.79
CA ARG A 154 14.25 14.36 -9.43
C ARG A 154 13.50 13.32 -8.61
N ILE A 155 14.07 12.89 -7.48
CA ILE A 155 13.53 11.78 -6.70
C ILE A 155 13.11 12.27 -5.32
N VAL A 156 11.83 12.10 -5.00
CA VAL A 156 11.28 12.46 -3.69
C VAL A 156 10.63 11.22 -3.04
N ALA A 157 11.03 10.94 -1.81
CA ALA A 157 10.37 9.90 -1.01
C ALA A 157 9.05 10.47 -0.45
N VAL A 158 7.95 9.79 -0.82
CA VAL A 158 6.61 10.07 -0.32
C VAL A 158 6.00 8.76 0.18
N PRO A 159 6.16 8.46 1.47
CA PRO A 159 5.64 7.23 2.06
C PRO A 159 4.14 7.06 1.81
N THR A 160 3.71 5.81 1.69
CA THR A 160 2.29 5.49 1.54
C THR A 160 1.54 5.81 2.82
N GLY A 161 0.43 6.54 2.71
CA GLY A 161 -0.47 6.83 3.83
C GLY A 161 -1.45 5.70 4.08
N ILE A 162 -1.95 5.62 5.31
CA ILE A 162 -3.04 4.72 5.71
C ILE A 162 -4.18 5.52 6.37
N ASP A 163 -5.38 4.93 6.36
CA ASP A 163 -6.54 5.44 7.11
C ASP A 163 -6.47 4.95 8.57
N SER A 164 -5.87 5.74 9.45
CA SER A 164 -5.76 5.42 10.87
C SER A 164 -7.08 5.50 11.64
N ASN A 165 -8.13 6.14 11.09
CA ASN A 165 -9.46 6.09 11.68
C ASN A 165 -10.11 4.71 11.47
N ARG A 166 -9.85 4.09 10.30
CA ARG A 166 -10.24 2.72 9.99
C ARG A 166 -9.38 1.71 10.76
N PHE A 167 -8.05 1.85 10.70
CA PHE A 167 -7.11 0.94 11.36
C PHE A 167 -6.84 1.37 12.81
N ARG A 168 -7.81 1.10 13.67
CA ARG A 168 -7.75 1.30 15.12
C ARG A 168 -8.16 0.03 15.84
N PHE A 169 -7.71 -0.13 17.07
CA PHE A 169 -8.13 -1.27 17.90
C PHE A 169 -9.62 -1.19 18.23
N SER A 170 -10.28 -2.35 18.18
CA SER A 170 -11.66 -2.51 18.64
C SER A 170 -11.83 -3.86 19.36
N SER A 171 -12.23 -3.81 20.62
CA SER A 171 -12.51 -5.01 21.42
C SER A 171 -13.68 -5.83 20.87
N SER A 172 -14.67 -5.18 20.26
CA SER A 172 -15.80 -5.86 19.63
C SER A 172 -15.35 -6.62 18.37
N TRP A 173 -14.51 -6.03 17.54
CA TRP A 173 -13.94 -6.71 16.38
C TRP A 173 -13.00 -7.87 16.77
N ARG A 174 -12.20 -7.65 17.83
CA ARG A 174 -11.36 -8.72 18.39
C ARG A 174 -12.21 -9.92 18.77
N LYS A 175 -13.28 -9.69 19.53
CA LYS A 175 -14.22 -10.75 19.95
C LYS A 175 -14.85 -11.44 18.74
N GLU A 176 -15.42 -10.69 17.82
CA GLU A 176 -16.08 -11.19 16.59
C GLU A 176 -15.16 -12.15 15.81
N ILE A 177 -13.92 -11.73 15.53
CA ILE A 177 -13.01 -12.54 14.69
C ILE A 177 -12.47 -13.74 15.46
N ARG A 178 -12.20 -13.60 16.76
CA ARG A 178 -11.71 -14.73 17.57
C ARG A 178 -12.78 -15.81 17.72
N GLU A 179 -14.03 -15.44 17.99
CA GLU A 179 -15.16 -16.37 18.04
C GLU A 179 -15.39 -17.04 16.67
N LYS A 180 -15.36 -16.27 15.58
CA LYS A 180 -15.54 -16.78 14.20
C LYS A 180 -14.54 -17.88 13.85
N HIS A 181 -13.31 -17.79 14.34
CA HIS A 181 -12.24 -18.75 14.03
C HIS A 181 -11.93 -19.74 15.16
N GLY A 182 -12.72 -19.74 16.24
CA GLY A 182 -12.60 -20.67 17.35
C GLY A 182 -11.33 -20.47 18.19
N PHE A 183 -10.81 -19.24 18.27
CA PHE A 183 -9.68 -18.90 19.14
C PHE A 183 -10.18 -18.66 20.56
N SER A 184 -9.53 -19.32 21.54
CA SER A 184 -9.78 -19.09 22.96
C SER A 184 -9.06 -17.85 23.49
N GLU A 185 -9.39 -17.41 24.71
CA GLU A 185 -8.69 -16.30 25.35
C GLU A 185 -7.22 -16.64 25.73
N GLU A 186 -6.90 -17.94 25.83
CA GLU A 186 -5.56 -18.43 26.16
C GLU A 186 -4.66 -18.56 24.92
N ASP A 187 -5.26 -18.56 23.71
CA ASP A 187 -4.51 -18.65 22.48
C ASP A 187 -3.77 -17.34 22.19
N ILE A 188 -2.52 -17.46 21.78
CA ILE A 188 -1.74 -16.35 21.21
C ILE A 188 -1.96 -16.34 19.69
N VAL A 189 -2.73 -15.39 19.20
CA VAL A 189 -3.06 -15.29 17.78
C VAL A 189 -2.01 -14.47 17.05
N VAL A 190 -1.22 -15.14 16.22
CA VAL A 190 -0.18 -14.55 15.37
C VAL A 190 -0.72 -14.39 13.95
N GLY A 191 -0.70 -13.17 13.40
CA GLY A 191 -1.24 -12.90 12.08
C GLY A 191 -0.21 -12.47 11.06
N ASN A 192 -0.53 -12.74 9.79
CA ASN A 192 0.06 -12.09 8.64
C ASN A 192 -1.05 -11.75 7.64
N ILE A 193 -1.08 -10.50 7.17
CA ILE A 193 -2.13 -9.99 6.27
C ILE A 193 -1.47 -9.44 5.02
N CYS A 194 -1.58 -10.17 3.90
CA CYS A 194 -0.91 -9.82 2.66
C CYS A 194 -1.48 -10.55 1.44
N VAL A 195 -1.04 -10.16 0.24
CA VAL A 195 -1.19 -10.99 -0.97
C VAL A 195 -0.23 -12.18 -0.86
N LEU A 196 -0.73 -13.42 -0.98
CA LEU A 196 0.05 -14.64 -0.76
C LEU A 196 1.01 -14.90 -1.94
N ARG A 197 2.15 -14.22 -1.94
CA ARG A 197 3.25 -14.33 -2.91
C ARG A 197 4.50 -14.92 -2.26
N SER A 198 5.42 -15.47 -3.08
CA SER A 198 6.60 -16.19 -2.58
C SER A 198 7.49 -15.34 -1.66
N TRP A 199 7.77 -14.08 -2.03
CA TRP A 199 8.64 -13.20 -1.23
C TRP A 199 8.02 -12.68 0.08
N LYS A 200 6.73 -13.00 0.34
CA LYS A 200 6.09 -12.72 1.62
C LYS A 200 6.54 -13.66 2.74
N GLY A 201 7.34 -14.67 2.41
CA GLY A 201 7.99 -15.54 3.39
C GLY A 201 7.05 -16.39 4.24
N LEU A 202 5.84 -16.67 3.75
CA LEU A 202 4.82 -17.41 4.51
C LEU A 202 5.19 -18.88 4.76
N ASP A 203 6.11 -19.43 3.97
CA ASP A 203 6.74 -20.72 4.25
C ASP A 203 7.48 -20.72 5.58
N PHE A 204 8.25 -19.66 5.82
CA PHE A 204 8.99 -19.46 7.06
C PHE A 204 8.06 -19.31 8.27
N LEU A 205 6.92 -18.61 8.09
CA LEU A 205 5.89 -18.51 9.12
C LEU A 205 5.31 -19.90 9.47
N ILE A 206 4.98 -20.73 8.46
CA ILE A 206 4.45 -22.09 8.68
C ILE A 206 5.49 -22.97 9.35
N ASP A 207 6.77 -22.89 8.93
CA ASP A 207 7.88 -23.65 9.56
C ASP A 207 8.08 -23.23 11.02
N THR A 208 7.91 -21.95 11.34
CA THR A 208 7.92 -21.43 12.71
C THR A 208 6.73 -21.97 13.51
N ALA A 209 5.52 -21.98 12.91
CA ALA A 209 4.32 -22.52 13.55
C ALA A 209 4.47 -24.00 13.95
N ALA A 210 5.20 -24.79 13.16
CA ALA A 210 5.45 -26.19 13.48
C ALA A 210 6.39 -26.41 14.70
N ARG A 211 7.22 -25.41 15.03
CA ARG A 211 8.26 -25.53 16.06
C ARG A 211 7.91 -24.87 17.38
N ILE A 212 6.99 -23.91 17.36
CA ILE A 212 6.59 -23.16 18.56
C ILE A 212 5.45 -23.87 19.31
N SER A 213 5.26 -23.51 20.58
CA SER A 213 4.20 -24.06 21.45
C SER A 213 2.82 -24.07 20.78
N PRO A 214 1.98 -25.12 21.00
CA PRO A 214 0.62 -25.22 20.42
C PRO A 214 -0.34 -24.10 20.83
N ARG A 215 -0.05 -23.33 21.88
CA ARG A 215 -0.84 -22.15 22.26
C ARG A 215 -0.79 -21.03 21.23
N PHE A 216 0.24 -21.01 20.36
CA PHE A 216 0.31 -20.08 19.25
C PHE A 216 -0.56 -20.58 18.10
N LYS A 217 -1.55 -19.79 17.73
CA LYS A 217 -2.42 -19.98 16.56
C LYS A 217 -2.04 -18.97 15.48
N PHE A 218 -2.08 -19.39 14.24
CA PHE A 218 -1.65 -18.54 13.14
C PHE A 218 -2.81 -18.28 12.18
N ILE A 219 -2.97 -17.02 11.75
CA ILE A 219 -3.98 -16.64 10.77
C ILE A 219 -3.35 -15.87 9.62
N LEU A 220 -3.41 -16.46 8.42
CA LEU A 220 -2.86 -15.90 7.19
C LEU A 220 -3.98 -15.34 6.34
N VAL A 221 -4.21 -14.03 6.46
CA VAL A 221 -5.32 -13.33 5.79
C VAL A 221 -4.86 -12.82 4.42
N GLY A 222 -5.62 -13.17 3.40
CA GLY A 222 -5.37 -12.75 2.03
C GLY A 222 -5.54 -13.89 1.03
N ASP A 223 -5.27 -13.59 -0.22
CA ASP A 223 -5.31 -14.53 -1.32
C ASP A 223 -4.10 -14.30 -2.25
N GLY A 224 -3.83 -15.26 -3.12
CA GLY A 224 -2.72 -15.14 -4.05
C GLY A 224 -2.23 -16.47 -4.59
N PRO A 225 -1.25 -16.44 -5.53
CA PRO A 225 -0.82 -17.64 -6.25
C PRO A 225 -0.22 -18.72 -5.37
N GLN A 226 0.21 -18.40 -4.14
CA GLN A 226 0.82 -19.37 -3.23
C GLN A 226 -0.19 -20.06 -2.29
N ARG A 227 -1.48 -19.67 -2.32
CA ARG A 227 -2.47 -20.12 -1.33
C ARG A 227 -2.57 -21.63 -1.20
N LEU A 228 -2.83 -22.34 -2.30
CA LEU A 228 -3.00 -23.79 -2.27
C LEU A 228 -1.75 -24.49 -1.77
N ARG A 229 -0.56 -24.12 -2.27
CA ARG A 229 0.72 -24.68 -1.86
C ARG A 229 0.99 -24.48 -0.36
N LEU A 230 0.66 -23.31 0.19
CA LEU A 230 0.82 -23.02 1.63
C LEU A 230 -0.17 -23.81 2.48
N GLN A 231 -1.40 -24.00 2.03
CA GLN A 231 -2.38 -24.86 2.69
C GLN A 231 -1.93 -26.34 2.70
N ASP A 232 -1.46 -26.84 1.56
CA ASP A 232 -0.92 -28.21 1.47
C ASP A 232 0.31 -28.42 2.38
N LYS A 233 1.21 -27.42 2.45
CA LYS A 233 2.34 -27.44 3.37
C LYS A 233 1.90 -27.51 4.82
N ALA A 234 0.99 -26.65 5.24
CA ALA A 234 0.48 -26.64 6.62
C ALA A 234 -0.20 -27.97 6.98
N LYS A 235 -0.99 -28.52 6.07
CA LYS A 235 -1.63 -29.84 6.22
C LYS A 235 -0.59 -30.95 6.32
N GLY A 236 0.40 -30.99 5.44
CA GLY A 236 1.47 -31.99 5.45
C GLY A 236 2.31 -31.97 6.74
N MET A 237 2.31 -30.84 7.47
CA MET A 237 2.98 -30.68 8.76
C MET A 237 2.06 -30.90 9.98
N GLY A 238 0.80 -31.30 9.77
CA GLY A 238 -0.16 -31.53 10.85
C GLY A 238 -0.61 -30.26 11.57
N LEU A 239 -0.60 -29.11 10.88
CA LEU A 239 -0.95 -27.80 11.45
C LEU A 239 -2.41 -27.40 11.19
N GLU A 240 -3.25 -28.33 10.78
CA GLU A 240 -4.69 -28.12 10.61
C GLU A 240 -5.31 -27.65 11.93
N GLY A 241 -6.09 -26.56 11.88
CA GLY A 241 -6.64 -25.92 13.08
C GLY A 241 -5.66 -25.02 13.86
N ARG A 242 -4.35 -25.07 13.56
CA ARG A 242 -3.35 -24.12 14.10
C ARG A 242 -2.98 -23.02 13.13
N VAL A 243 -2.97 -23.29 11.83
CA VAL A 243 -2.72 -22.33 10.76
C VAL A 243 -3.98 -22.19 9.93
N ILE A 244 -4.61 -21.04 10.00
CA ILE A 244 -5.91 -20.76 9.37
C ILE A 244 -5.72 -19.81 8.18
N PHE A 245 -6.42 -20.10 7.07
CA PHE A 245 -6.40 -19.32 5.83
C PHE A 245 -7.81 -18.80 5.50
N PRO A 246 -8.25 -17.65 6.04
CA PRO A 246 -9.59 -17.11 5.80
C PRO A 246 -9.83 -16.68 4.34
N GLY A 247 -8.78 -16.59 3.53
CA GLY A 247 -8.84 -16.01 2.20
C GLY A 247 -8.81 -14.49 2.20
N HIS A 248 -9.21 -13.90 1.08
CA HIS A 248 -9.30 -12.45 0.94
C HIS A 248 -10.40 -11.89 1.86
N GLN A 249 -10.07 -10.84 2.58
CA GLN A 249 -10.99 -10.14 3.47
C GLN A 249 -10.97 -8.64 3.16
N GLU A 250 -12.14 -8.01 3.07
CA GLU A 250 -12.26 -6.56 2.83
C GLU A 250 -12.05 -5.76 4.13
N GLU A 251 -12.53 -6.29 5.27
CA GLU A 251 -12.46 -5.65 6.60
C GLU A 251 -11.22 -6.14 7.36
N THR A 252 -10.03 -5.87 6.80
CA THR A 252 -8.76 -6.34 7.42
C THR A 252 -8.49 -5.71 8.78
N GLU A 253 -9.02 -4.53 9.09
CA GLU A 253 -8.96 -3.86 10.39
C GLU A 253 -9.52 -4.71 11.52
N LYS A 254 -10.55 -5.50 11.25
CA LYS A 254 -11.11 -6.45 12.23
C LYS A 254 -10.10 -7.56 12.56
N TYR A 255 -9.41 -8.06 11.52
CA TYR A 255 -8.40 -9.09 11.70
C TYR A 255 -7.19 -8.57 12.48
N PHE A 256 -6.70 -7.35 12.19
CA PHE A 256 -5.63 -6.74 13.00
C PHE A 256 -6.03 -6.60 14.46
N SER A 257 -7.28 -6.23 14.76
CA SER A 257 -7.78 -6.14 16.15
C SER A 257 -7.81 -7.50 16.86
N ALA A 258 -7.96 -8.60 16.12
CA ALA A 258 -7.99 -9.96 16.68
C ALA A 258 -6.61 -10.50 17.05
N LEU A 259 -5.54 -9.94 16.48
CA LEU A 259 -4.18 -10.41 16.70
C LEU A 259 -3.64 -10.04 18.07
N ASP A 260 -2.80 -10.91 18.59
CA ASP A 260 -1.89 -10.65 19.70
C ASP A 260 -0.53 -10.20 19.18
N LEU A 261 -0.05 -10.81 18.09
CA LEU A 261 1.22 -10.51 17.46
C LEU A 261 1.05 -10.45 15.94
N TYR A 262 1.77 -9.54 15.31
CA TYR A 262 1.88 -9.49 13.86
C TYR A 262 3.26 -10.00 13.43
N PHE A 263 3.32 -11.12 12.70
CA PHE A 263 4.56 -11.68 12.21
C PHE A 263 4.77 -11.33 10.73
N PHE A 264 5.56 -10.30 10.48
CA PHE A 264 5.88 -9.82 9.14
C PHE A 264 7.09 -10.58 8.59
N THR A 265 6.85 -11.50 7.66
CA THR A 265 7.86 -12.44 7.17
C THR A 265 8.43 -12.11 5.78
N SER A 266 8.01 -11.00 5.17
CA SER A 266 8.55 -10.60 3.85
C SER A 266 10.05 -10.37 3.92
N TYR A 267 10.77 -10.93 2.94
CA TYR A 267 12.23 -10.86 2.88
C TYR A 267 12.76 -10.07 1.67
N ALA A 268 11.87 -9.66 0.75
CA ALA A 268 12.25 -8.91 -0.46
C ALA A 268 11.07 -8.10 -1.03
N ASN A 269 11.39 -7.22 -1.97
CA ASN A 269 10.44 -6.47 -2.81
C ASN A 269 9.44 -5.58 -2.05
N GLU A 270 9.80 -5.12 -0.85
CA GLU A 270 8.97 -4.20 -0.08
C GLU A 270 9.36 -2.74 -0.32
N GLY A 271 8.35 -1.89 -0.45
CA GLY A 271 8.47 -0.46 -0.22
C GLY A 271 8.14 -0.14 1.24
N VAL A 272 7.23 0.81 1.50
CA VAL A 272 6.60 0.93 2.83
C VAL A 272 5.47 -0.09 2.91
N PRO A 273 5.61 -1.16 3.72
CA PRO A 273 4.56 -2.18 3.81
C PRO A 273 3.34 -1.63 4.53
N GLN A 274 2.22 -1.43 3.80
CA GLN A 274 1.00 -0.89 4.40
C GLN A 274 0.50 -1.72 5.58
N SER A 275 0.58 -3.05 5.49
CA SER A 275 0.15 -3.94 6.58
C SER A 275 0.96 -3.76 7.87
N LEU A 276 2.22 -3.31 7.76
CA LEU A 276 3.04 -2.95 8.92
C LEU A 276 2.53 -1.67 9.60
N LEU A 277 2.26 -0.62 8.79
CA LEU A 277 1.65 0.61 9.29
C LEU A 277 0.27 0.37 9.89
N GLN A 278 -0.52 -0.52 9.29
CA GLN A 278 -1.84 -0.92 9.80
C GLN A 278 -1.72 -1.64 11.15
N ALA A 279 -0.76 -2.55 11.30
CA ALA A 279 -0.47 -3.22 12.58
C ALA A 279 -0.03 -2.22 13.65
N GLN A 280 0.86 -1.28 13.32
CA GLN A 280 1.26 -0.18 14.22
C GLN A 280 0.06 0.66 14.65
N SER A 281 -0.79 1.05 13.69
CA SER A 281 -1.95 1.90 13.94
C SER A 281 -2.98 1.24 14.88
N VAL A 282 -3.15 -0.08 14.77
CA VAL A 282 -3.98 -0.87 15.71
C VAL A 282 -3.27 -1.10 17.04
N GLY A 283 -1.95 -0.91 17.10
CA GLY A 283 -1.13 -1.13 18.28
C GLY A 283 -0.82 -2.61 18.53
N VAL A 284 -0.67 -3.41 17.47
CA VAL A 284 -0.27 -4.82 17.55
C VAL A 284 1.25 -4.92 17.64
N PRO A 285 1.84 -5.57 18.67
CA PRO A 285 3.25 -5.83 18.72
C PRO A 285 3.72 -6.72 17.55
N MET A 286 4.96 -6.53 17.10
CA MET A 286 5.41 -7.11 15.84
C MET A 286 6.70 -7.93 15.99
N VAL A 287 6.77 -9.03 15.25
CA VAL A 287 8.03 -9.70 14.90
C VAL A 287 8.21 -9.52 13.41
N VAL A 288 9.38 -9.05 12.96
CA VAL A 288 9.57 -8.64 11.56
C VAL A 288 10.86 -9.18 10.97
N CYS A 289 10.80 -9.72 9.75
CA CYS A 289 12.01 -10.00 8.99
C CYS A 289 12.68 -8.70 8.56
N ARG A 290 14.00 -8.62 8.77
CA ARG A 290 14.79 -7.42 8.47
C ARG A 290 14.88 -7.19 6.97
N THR A 291 14.43 -6.04 6.53
CA THR A 291 14.79 -5.44 5.23
C THR A 291 14.97 -3.93 5.43
N PRO A 292 15.75 -3.23 4.59
CA PRO A 292 15.96 -1.79 4.76
C PRO A 292 14.65 -0.99 4.87
N SER A 293 13.70 -1.22 3.98
CA SER A 293 12.39 -0.52 3.98
C SER A 293 11.54 -0.83 5.20
N VAL A 294 11.63 -2.05 5.75
CA VAL A 294 10.92 -2.45 6.98
C VAL A 294 11.50 -1.71 8.18
N LEU A 295 12.83 -1.70 8.33
CA LEU A 295 13.49 -0.99 9.44
C LEU A 295 13.27 0.52 9.37
N GLU A 296 13.28 1.10 8.16
CA GLU A 296 12.92 2.50 7.94
C GLU A 296 11.48 2.79 8.40
N THR A 297 10.53 1.93 8.02
CA THR A 297 9.11 2.07 8.38
C THR A 297 8.90 2.05 9.90
N LEU A 298 9.69 1.24 10.61
CA LEU A 298 9.60 1.04 12.06
C LEU A 298 10.50 1.98 12.87
N GLN A 299 11.18 2.92 12.23
CA GLN A 299 12.06 3.85 12.94
C GLN A 299 11.28 4.69 13.97
N GLY A 300 11.66 4.55 15.25
CA GLY A 300 10.98 5.18 16.38
C GLY A 300 9.82 4.36 16.97
N GLU A 301 9.60 3.12 16.50
CA GLU A 301 8.72 2.14 17.14
C GLU A 301 9.52 1.30 18.13
N GLU A 302 8.95 1.05 19.32
CA GLU A 302 9.63 0.31 20.40
C GLU A 302 9.13 -1.14 20.52
N GLU A 303 7.95 -1.44 19.97
CA GLU A 303 7.28 -2.73 20.19
C GLU A 303 7.41 -3.65 18.97
N PHE A 304 8.65 -3.84 18.49
CA PHE A 304 8.94 -4.85 17.50
C PHE A 304 10.26 -5.57 17.79
N ILE A 305 10.33 -6.83 17.36
CA ILE A 305 11.54 -7.65 17.46
C ILE A 305 11.97 -8.05 16.03
N PRO A 306 13.13 -7.60 15.57
CA PRO A 306 13.64 -7.96 14.25
C PRO A 306 14.29 -9.33 14.25
N VAL A 307 14.04 -10.14 13.21
CA VAL A 307 14.64 -11.45 12.98
C VAL A 307 15.18 -11.56 11.56
N ASP A 308 16.09 -12.49 11.31
CA ASP A 308 16.54 -12.77 9.95
C ASP A 308 15.65 -13.84 9.31
N TYR A 309 15.32 -13.63 8.03
CA TYR A 309 14.52 -14.60 7.29
C TYR A 309 15.25 -15.95 7.21
N GLY A 310 14.55 -17.03 7.57
CA GLY A 310 15.11 -18.38 7.59
C GLY A 310 15.70 -18.81 8.94
N ASP A 311 15.94 -17.89 9.87
CA ASP A 311 16.39 -18.22 11.23
C ASP A 311 15.21 -18.63 12.12
N LEU A 312 14.83 -19.91 12.03
CA LEU A 312 13.70 -20.48 12.76
C LEU A 312 13.87 -20.44 14.28
N PRO A 313 15.05 -20.76 14.87
CA PRO A 313 15.26 -20.62 16.31
C PRO A 313 15.01 -19.19 16.81
N SER A 314 15.62 -18.20 16.14
CA SER A 314 15.46 -16.78 16.47
C SER A 314 14.01 -16.32 16.33
N ALA A 315 13.29 -16.76 15.29
CA ALA A 315 11.87 -16.44 15.10
C ALA A 315 10.98 -16.99 16.23
N CYS A 316 11.21 -18.25 16.65
CA CYS A 316 10.47 -18.83 17.76
C CYS A 316 10.75 -18.07 19.08
N GLU A 317 12.02 -17.78 19.38
CA GLU A 317 12.40 -17.01 20.56
C GLU A 317 11.82 -15.59 20.54
N ALA A 318 11.84 -14.92 19.37
CA ALA A 318 11.26 -13.59 19.20
C ALA A 318 9.75 -13.57 19.45
N LEU A 319 9.01 -14.57 18.94
CA LEU A 319 7.57 -14.68 19.18
C LEU A 319 7.28 -14.95 20.67
N GLU A 320 8.02 -15.82 21.33
CA GLU A 320 7.87 -16.07 22.78
C GLU A 320 8.17 -14.81 23.62
N LYS A 321 9.22 -14.07 23.29
CA LYS A 321 9.53 -12.77 23.92
C LYS A 321 8.46 -11.72 23.68
N ALA A 322 7.94 -11.66 22.46
CA ALA A 322 6.93 -10.67 22.06
C ALA A 322 5.59 -10.87 22.82
N VAL A 323 5.33 -12.06 23.37
CA VAL A 323 4.14 -12.28 24.22
C VAL A 323 4.11 -11.33 25.42
N GLN A 324 5.26 -10.91 25.95
CA GLN A 324 5.32 -9.97 27.05
C GLN A 324 4.84 -8.55 26.64
N LEU A 325 4.84 -8.26 25.33
CA LEU A 325 4.38 -7.01 24.74
C LEU A 325 2.87 -7.02 24.42
N VAL A 326 2.21 -8.18 24.51
CA VAL A 326 0.80 -8.37 24.05
C VAL A 326 -0.20 -7.55 24.88
N ARG A 327 0.07 -7.32 26.15
CA ARG A 327 -0.81 -6.53 27.02
C ARG A 327 -0.56 -5.02 26.85
N VAL A 328 -0.83 -4.51 25.65
CA VAL A 328 -0.74 -3.07 25.37
C VAL A 328 -1.98 -2.39 25.96
N PRO A 329 -1.83 -1.46 26.90
CA PRO A 329 -2.96 -0.67 27.43
C PRO A 329 -3.63 0.15 26.33
N ASP A 330 -4.93 0.44 26.48
CA ASP A 330 -5.71 1.16 25.48
C ASP A 330 -5.22 2.59 25.23
N ASP A 331 -4.68 3.25 26.24
CA ASP A 331 -4.05 4.56 26.12
C ASP A 331 -2.81 4.53 25.24
N ARG A 332 -1.93 3.53 25.40
CA ARG A 332 -0.79 3.29 24.52
C ARG A 332 -1.20 2.98 23.09
N ARG A 333 -2.27 2.20 22.88
CA ARG A 333 -2.80 1.92 21.53
C ARG A 333 -3.27 3.19 20.85
N LYS A 334 -3.95 4.08 21.59
CA LYS A 334 -4.37 5.40 21.09
C LYS A 334 -3.17 6.27 20.73
N GLU A 335 -2.18 6.35 21.59
CA GLU A 335 -0.94 7.10 21.35
C GLU A 335 -0.23 6.62 20.07
N LYS A 336 -0.12 5.31 19.86
CA LYS A 336 0.45 4.73 18.65
C LYS A 336 -0.36 5.10 17.40
N ASN A 337 -1.68 4.98 17.47
CA ASN A 337 -2.57 5.36 16.38
C ASN A 337 -2.37 6.83 15.99
N GLU A 338 -2.35 7.77 16.96
CA GLU A 338 -2.12 9.18 16.70
C GLU A 338 -0.70 9.46 16.14
N ARG A 339 0.32 8.73 16.59
CA ARG A 339 1.68 8.81 16.03
C ARG A 339 1.73 8.38 14.57
N VAL A 340 1.10 7.25 14.23
CA VAL A 340 0.99 6.76 12.85
C VAL A 340 0.20 7.76 12.00
N LYS A 341 -0.90 8.30 12.53
CA LYS A 341 -1.72 9.32 11.86
C LYS A 341 -0.93 10.58 11.53
N ALA A 342 -0.15 11.07 12.48
CA ALA A 342 0.67 12.27 12.28
C ALA A 342 1.74 12.06 11.18
N LYS A 343 2.34 10.86 11.11
CA LYS A 343 3.48 10.58 10.22
C LYS A 343 3.07 9.94 8.88
N HIS A 344 2.04 9.10 8.90
CA HIS A 344 1.68 8.21 7.79
C HIS A 344 0.19 8.28 7.44
N SER A 345 -0.49 9.43 7.63
CA SER A 345 -1.87 9.58 7.17
C SER A 345 -1.96 9.73 5.65
N ILE A 346 -3.10 9.36 5.09
CA ILE A 346 -3.42 9.61 3.68
C ILE A 346 -3.33 11.11 3.40
N GLU A 347 -3.81 11.95 4.31
CA GLU A 347 -3.78 13.41 4.19
C GLU A 347 -2.35 13.96 4.10
N SER A 348 -1.43 13.44 4.93
CA SER A 348 0.00 13.82 4.89
C SER A 348 0.64 13.43 3.54
N MET A 349 0.38 12.22 3.06
CA MET A 349 0.85 11.75 1.74
C MET A 349 0.32 12.66 0.62
N LEU A 350 -0.99 12.91 0.60
CA LEU A 350 -1.64 13.73 -0.43
C LEU A 350 -1.19 15.18 -0.37
N GLY A 351 -1.02 15.73 0.83
CA GLY A 351 -0.48 17.08 1.05
C GLY A 351 0.89 17.24 0.41
N LYS A 352 1.78 16.26 0.62
CA LYS A 352 3.11 16.27 0.00
C LYS A 352 3.07 16.15 -1.52
N ILE A 353 2.20 15.31 -2.06
CA ILE A 353 2.03 15.18 -3.53
C ILE A 353 1.51 16.50 -4.12
N ARG A 354 0.54 17.15 -3.46
CA ARG A 354 0.02 18.46 -3.90
C ARG A 354 1.10 19.54 -3.89
N GLU A 355 1.90 19.62 -2.83
CA GLU A 355 3.03 20.56 -2.75
C GLU A 355 3.97 20.36 -3.94
N LEU A 356 4.30 19.11 -4.26
CA LEU A 356 5.17 18.78 -5.40
C LEU A 356 4.54 19.16 -6.74
N TYR A 357 3.22 18.98 -6.91
CA TYR A 357 2.51 19.40 -8.13
C TYR A 357 2.45 20.93 -8.24
N GLY A 358 2.28 21.64 -7.12
CA GLY A 358 2.32 23.10 -7.07
C GLY A 358 3.64 23.70 -7.55
N GLN A 359 4.78 23.04 -7.29
CA GLN A 359 6.10 23.43 -7.80
C GLN A 359 6.17 23.44 -9.36
N TRP A 360 5.22 22.75 -10.00
CA TRP A 360 5.06 22.71 -11.47
C TRP A 360 3.90 23.56 -11.96
N GLY A 361 3.34 24.43 -11.10
CA GLY A 361 2.20 25.30 -11.44
C GLY A 361 0.88 24.55 -11.58
N ILE A 362 0.79 23.31 -11.08
CA ILE A 362 -0.43 22.50 -11.13
C ILE A 362 -1.15 22.64 -9.80
N GLU A 363 -1.84 23.76 -9.65
CA GLU A 363 -2.61 24.09 -8.43
C GLU A 363 -4.09 24.22 -8.77
N ILE A 364 -4.94 23.90 -7.80
CA ILE A 364 -6.33 24.28 -7.85
C ILE A 364 -6.43 25.71 -7.32
N PRO A 365 -7.06 26.62 -8.07
CA PRO A 365 -7.40 27.93 -7.53
C PRO A 365 -8.17 27.73 -6.22
N VAL A 366 -7.68 28.38 -5.15
CA VAL A 366 -8.40 28.40 -3.88
C VAL A 366 -9.76 29.02 -4.18
N MET A 367 -10.83 28.20 -4.14
CA MET A 367 -12.18 28.74 -4.19
C MET A 367 -12.31 29.71 -3.02
N PRO A 368 -12.76 30.95 -3.22
CA PRO A 368 -13.10 31.81 -2.11
C PRO A 368 -14.03 31.02 -1.19
N GLN A 369 -13.72 30.97 0.09
CA GLN A 369 -14.68 30.44 1.07
C GLN A 369 -15.94 31.29 0.91
N ASP A 370 -16.95 30.74 0.22
CA ASP A 370 -18.27 31.33 0.24
C ASP A 370 -18.67 31.44 1.70
N SER A 371 -18.73 32.68 2.15
CA SER A 371 -19.30 33.05 3.42
C SER A 371 -20.57 32.22 3.62
N GLN A 372 -20.55 31.33 4.59
CA GLN A 372 -21.76 30.71 5.13
C GLN A 372 -22.63 31.84 5.62
N GLY A 373 -23.44 32.39 4.72
CA GLY A 373 -24.60 33.20 5.05
C GLY A 373 -25.59 32.30 5.75
N ALA A 374 -25.56 32.33 7.08
CA ALA A 374 -26.66 31.82 7.86
C ALA A 374 -27.94 32.53 7.40
N PRO A 375 -29.03 31.84 7.07
CA PRO A 375 -30.30 32.48 6.93
C PRO A 375 -30.74 32.90 8.35
N ASN A 376 -30.73 34.20 8.61
CA ASN A 376 -31.48 34.80 9.71
C ASN A 376 -32.95 34.40 9.58
N CYS A 377 -33.40 33.48 10.41
CA CYS A 377 -34.82 33.37 10.73
C CYS A 377 -35.14 34.39 11.82
N GLU A 378 -35.44 35.63 11.40
CA GLU A 378 -36.19 36.57 12.21
C GLU A 378 -37.68 36.41 11.89
N GLY A 379 -38.44 36.09 12.89
CA GLY A 379 -39.65 36.58 13.40
C GLY A 379 -40.89 36.72 12.48
N GLY A 380 -41.93 36.07 12.91
CA GLY A 380 -43.32 36.26 12.47
C GLY A 380 -44.21 35.23 13.15
#